data_92b5f6d8bba9984a27da3082f166051f
#
_entry.id   92b5f6d8bba9984a27da3082f166051f
#
_cell.length_a   1.000
_cell.length_b   1.000
_cell.length_c   1.000
_cell.angle_alpha   90.00
_cell.angle_beta   90.00
_cell.angle_gamma   90.00
#
_symmetry.space_group_name_H-M   'P 1'
#
loop_
_entity.id
_entity.type
_entity.pdbx_description
1 polymer ?
#
loop_
_entity_poly.entity_id
_entity_poly.type
_entity_poly.pdbx_seq_one_letter_code
_entity_poly.pdbx_strand_id
1 'polypeptide(L)'
;MLFRLKNIFCICITLLSISFLPLQINAIDHDWVSVPASKFGKQLWDAKTMHKNEDGSIRVLSKFIPKIKNDITKDILYTMDINCSQKTFRDVGVGAKDFDEFENLEAKWKYPNGDKLILGVISQVCNADK
;
A
#
# COMPACT_ATOMS: atom_id res chain seq x y z
N MET A 1 -10.34 26.64 57.19
CA MET A 1 -10.12 27.13 55.82
C MET A 1 -8.93 26.46 55.08
N LEU A 2 -7.92 26.02 55.80
CA LEU A 2 -6.74 25.35 55.17
C LEU A 2 -6.99 23.91 54.66
N PHE A 3 -7.98 23.19 55.20
CA PHE A 3 -8.28 21.81 54.81
C PHE A 3 -8.98 21.67 53.44
N ARG A 4 -9.64 22.71 52.97
CA ARG A 4 -10.32 22.69 51.66
C ARG A 4 -9.38 22.93 50.48
N LEU A 5 -8.25 23.62 50.67
CA LEU A 5 -7.28 23.87 49.61
C LEU A 5 -6.45 22.63 49.24
N LYS A 6 -6.14 21.75 50.22
CA LYS A 6 -5.36 20.53 49.97
C LYS A 6 -6.09 19.52 49.08
N ASN A 7 -7.41 19.40 49.25
CA ASN A 7 -8.18 18.45 48.44
C ASN A 7 -8.37 18.91 46.99
N ILE A 8 -8.44 20.25 46.76
CA ILE A 8 -8.56 20.79 45.39
C ILE A 8 -7.25 20.60 44.60
N PHE A 9 -6.11 20.73 45.30
CA PHE A 9 -4.79 20.55 44.67
C PHE A 9 -4.52 19.08 44.27
N CYS A 10 -4.96 18.11 45.06
CA CYS A 10 -4.85 16.68 44.75
C CYS A 10 -5.72 16.26 43.56
N ILE A 11 -6.93 16.84 43.42
CA ILE A 11 -7.85 16.53 42.34
C ILE A 11 -7.32 17.05 40.98
N CYS A 12 -6.67 18.23 40.98
CA CYS A 12 -6.06 18.78 39.76
C CYS A 12 -4.86 17.95 39.24
N ILE A 13 -4.08 17.34 40.13
CA ILE A 13 -2.92 16.53 39.73
C ILE A 13 -3.36 15.17 39.13
N THR A 14 -4.46 14.61 39.61
CA THR A 14 -4.98 13.34 39.06
C THR A 14 -5.66 13.50 37.71
N LEU A 15 -6.18 14.70 37.39
CA LEU A 15 -6.80 14.97 36.08
C LEU A 15 -5.77 15.26 34.96
N LEU A 16 -4.53 15.65 35.33
CA LEU A 16 -3.49 15.92 34.33
C LEU A 16 -2.77 14.66 33.83
N SER A 17 -2.91 13.52 34.50
CA SER A 17 -2.21 12.27 34.16
C SER A 17 -2.91 11.40 33.10
N ILE A 18 -4.09 11.79 32.60
CA ILE A 18 -4.88 11.00 31.64
C ILE A 18 -4.59 11.38 30.18
N SER A 19 -3.78 12.42 29.92
CA SER A 19 -3.65 13.00 28.59
C SER A 19 -2.49 12.49 27.73
N PHE A 20 -1.74 11.47 28.18
CA PHE A 20 -0.66 10.86 27.40
C PHE A 20 -0.97 9.40 27.05
N LEU A 21 -2.08 9.18 26.32
CA LEU A 21 -2.18 7.96 25.55
C LEU A 21 -1.30 8.13 24.30
N PRO A 22 -0.25 7.30 24.13
CA PRO A 22 0.50 7.33 22.89
C PRO A 22 -0.45 6.96 21.76
N LEU A 23 -0.61 7.87 20.79
CA LEU A 23 -1.20 7.50 19.50
C LEU A 23 -0.31 6.40 18.93
N GLN A 24 -0.79 5.17 18.96
CA GLN A 24 -0.17 4.08 18.23
C GLN A 24 -0.42 4.37 16.75
N ILE A 25 0.56 4.96 16.09
CA ILE A 25 0.63 5.00 14.63
C ILE A 25 0.92 3.57 14.22
N ASN A 26 -0.12 2.85 13.81
CA ASN A 26 0.07 1.55 13.19
C ASN A 26 0.82 1.79 11.87
N ALA A 27 2.11 1.49 11.85
CA ALA A 27 2.87 1.42 10.62
C ALA A 27 2.20 0.35 9.73
N ILE A 28 1.87 0.70 8.49
CA ILE A 28 1.36 -0.27 7.52
C ILE A 28 2.46 -1.29 7.29
N ASP A 29 2.22 -2.53 7.69
CA ASP A 29 3.14 -3.64 7.50
C ASP A 29 2.89 -4.23 6.11
N HIS A 30 3.92 -4.23 5.26
CA HIS A 30 3.89 -4.74 3.89
C HIS A 30 4.52 -6.13 3.79
N ASP A 31 4.01 -6.96 2.90
CA ASP A 31 4.61 -8.24 2.52
C ASP A 31 4.97 -8.23 1.02
N TRP A 32 6.16 -7.69 0.72
CA TRP A 32 6.62 -7.49 -0.64
C TRP A 32 7.11 -8.77 -1.30
N VAL A 33 6.41 -9.21 -2.32
CA VAL A 33 6.75 -10.37 -3.16
C VAL A 33 7.40 -9.88 -4.45
N SER A 34 8.60 -10.36 -4.76
CA SER A 34 9.35 -9.99 -5.95
C SER A 34 8.95 -10.83 -7.16
N VAL A 35 8.80 -10.19 -8.33
CA VAL A 35 8.77 -10.92 -9.60
C VAL A 35 10.18 -10.96 -10.20
N PRO A 36 10.48 -11.89 -11.15
CA PRO A 36 11.77 -11.91 -11.82
C PRO A 36 12.13 -10.56 -12.42
N ALA A 37 13.33 -10.06 -12.13
CA ALA A 37 13.79 -8.75 -12.59
C ALA A 37 13.97 -8.72 -14.11
N SER A 38 13.83 -7.52 -14.68
CA SER A 38 14.13 -7.25 -16.10
C SER A 38 15.33 -6.31 -16.25
N LYS A 39 15.72 -6.05 -17.49
CA LYS A 39 16.75 -5.04 -17.81
C LYS A 39 16.33 -3.62 -17.39
N PHE A 40 15.03 -3.36 -17.22
CA PHE A 40 14.48 -2.06 -16.84
C PHE A 40 14.41 -1.83 -15.34
N GLY A 41 14.41 -2.89 -14.53
CA GLY A 41 14.33 -2.79 -13.08
C GLY A 41 13.72 -4.01 -12.41
N LYS A 42 13.22 -3.79 -11.20
CA LYS A 42 12.53 -4.78 -10.38
C LYS A 42 11.10 -4.34 -10.15
N GLN A 43 10.19 -5.30 -10.07
CA GLN A 43 8.81 -5.11 -9.67
C GLN A 43 8.50 -5.99 -8.46
N LEU A 44 7.76 -5.42 -7.52
CA LEU A 44 7.26 -6.13 -6.35
C LEU A 44 5.76 -5.86 -6.25
N TRP A 45 5.03 -6.75 -5.61
CA TRP A 45 3.64 -6.55 -5.23
C TRP A 45 3.45 -6.92 -3.77
N ASP A 46 2.50 -6.30 -3.10
CA ASP A 46 2.28 -6.46 -1.67
C ASP A 46 1.16 -7.46 -1.41
N ALA A 47 1.52 -8.64 -0.91
CA ALA A 47 0.57 -9.70 -0.64
C ALA A 47 -0.46 -9.33 0.45
N LYS A 48 -0.11 -8.44 1.38
CA LYS A 48 -1.03 -7.99 2.42
C LYS A 48 -2.11 -7.02 1.93
N THR A 49 -1.87 -6.32 0.83
CA THR A 49 -2.86 -5.40 0.26
C THR A 49 -3.80 -6.07 -0.73
N MET A 50 -3.52 -7.33 -1.10
CA MET A 50 -4.32 -8.06 -2.08
C MET A 50 -5.76 -8.24 -1.60
N HIS A 51 -6.71 -7.76 -2.39
CA HIS A 51 -8.14 -7.99 -2.14
C HIS A 51 -8.94 -8.05 -3.44
N LYS A 52 -10.09 -8.71 -3.38
CA LYS A 52 -10.99 -8.86 -4.52
C LYS A 52 -12.00 -7.71 -4.57
N ASN A 53 -12.08 -7.05 -5.72
CA ASN A 53 -13.08 -6.03 -6.02
C ASN A 53 -14.45 -6.66 -6.34
N GLU A 54 -15.50 -5.85 -6.33
CA GLU A 54 -16.86 -6.28 -6.67
C GLU A 54 -16.99 -6.82 -8.11
N ASP A 55 -16.19 -6.28 -9.05
CA ASP A 55 -16.14 -6.74 -10.45
C ASP A 55 -15.36 -8.05 -10.65
N GLY A 56 -14.82 -8.63 -9.57
CA GLY A 56 -14.02 -9.84 -9.58
C GLY A 56 -12.56 -9.63 -9.93
N SER A 57 -12.12 -8.42 -10.22
CA SER A 57 -10.70 -8.08 -10.34
C SER A 57 -10.01 -8.09 -8.99
N ILE A 58 -8.69 -8.22 -8.98
CA ILE A 58 -7.88 -8.22 -7.77
C ILE A 58 -7.10 -6.92 -7.71
N ARG A 59 -7.23 -6.20 -6.60
CA ARG A 59 -6.46 -5.00 -6.32
C ARG A 59 -5.24 -5.33 -5.47
N VAL A 60 -4.08 -4.79 -5.87
CA VAL A 60 -2.83 -4.90 -5.12
C VAL A 60 -2.05 -3.59 -5.18
N LEU A 61 -1.27 -3.33 -4.14
CA LEU A 61 -0.21 -2.33 -4.20
C LEU A 61 1.02 -2.96 -4.87
N SER A 62 1.61 -2.26 -5.81
CA SER A 62 2.81 -2.68 -6.51
C SER A 62 3.89 -1.60 -6.48
N LYS A 63 5.15 -2.00 -6.54
CA LYS A 63 6.29 -1.12 -6.47
C LYS A 63 7.28 -1.42 -7.59
N PHE A 64 7.58 -0.42 -8.40
CA PHE A 64 8.62 -0.51 -9.42
C PHE A 64 9.89 0.20 -8.94
N ILE A 65 11.01 -0.49 -9.02
CA ILE A 65 12.35 0.01 -8.71
C ILE A 65 13.13 0.07 -10.03
N PRO A 66 13.23 1.24 -10.67
CA PRO A 66 13.92 1.38 -11.96
C PRO A 66 15.41 1.09 -11.82
N LYS A 67 15.99 0.50 -12.86
CA LYS A 67 17.44 0.34 -12.98
C LYS A 67 17.99 1.49 -13.83
N ILE A 68 18.34 2.60 -13.20
CA ILE A 68 19.00 3.71 -13.87
C ILE A 68 20.49 3.69 -13.53
N LYS A 69 21.33 3.90 -14.55
CA LYS A 69 22.77 4.08 -14.37
C LYS A 69 23.02 5.48 -13.75
N ASN A 70 23.60 5.52 -12.57
CA ASN A 70 24.11 6.71 -11.87
C ASN A 70 23.12 7.66 -11.22
N ASP A 71 21.83 7.30 -11.03
CA ASP A 71 20.88 8.13 -10.27
C ASP A 71 20.29 7.41 -9.07
N ILE A 72 19.99 8.17 -8.01
CA ILE A 72 19.19 7.72 -6.90
C ILE A 72 17.74 7.65 -7.40
N THR A 73 17.33 6.47 -7.80
CA THR A 73 15.98 6.25 -8.30
C THR A 73 14.99 6.15 -7.15
N LYS A 74 13.91 6.88 -7.27
CA LYS A 74 12.78 6.72 -6.35
C LYS A 74 11.96 5.51 -6.78
N ASP A 75 11.58 4.69 -5.82
CA ASP A 75 10.57 3.66 -6.02
C ASP A 75 9.24 4.32 -6.44
N ILE A 76 8.58 3.72 -7.41
CA ILE A 76 7.28 4.19 -7.89
C ILE A 76 6.22 3.19 -7.41
N LEU A 77 5.27 3.69 -6.62
CA LEU A 77 4.14 2.89 -6.16
C LEU A 77 2.99 2.97 -7.17
N TYR A 78 2.34 1.85 -7.36
CA TYR A 78 1.15 1.70 -8.21
C TYR A 78 0.06 0.98 -7.42
N THR A 79 -1.14 1.50 -7.43
CA THR A 79 -2.34 0.73 -7.10
C THR A 79 -2.85 0.10 -8.38
N MET A 80 -2.84 -1.21 -8.46
CA MET A 80 -3.16 -1.95 -9.68
C MET A 80 -4.40 -2.82 -9.46
N ASP A 81 -5.31 -2.82 -10.44
CA ASP A 81 -6.33 -3.85 -10.58
C ASP A 81 -5.91 -4.86 -11.64
N ILE A 82 -6.11 -6.13 -11.35
CA ILE A 82 -5.73 -7.26 -12.21
C ILE A 82 -6.97 -8.09 -12.51
N ASN A 83 -7.25 -8.28 -13.81
CA ASN A 83 -8.27 -9.20 -14.28
C ASN A 83 -7.61 -10.53 -14.66
N CYS A 84 -7.74 -11.53 -13.80
CA CYS A 84 -7.08 -12.82 -13.99
C CYS A 84 -7.66 -13.62 -15.15
N SER A 85 -8.95 -13.48 -15.46
CA SER A 85 -9.58 -14.21 -16.55
C SER A 85 -9.11 -13.71 -17.92
N GLN A 86 -8.94 -12.39 -18.07
CA GLN A 86 -8.50 -11.76 -19.32
C GLN A 86 -6.99 -11.50 -19.36
N LYS A 87 -6.28 -11.65 -18.24
CA LYS A 87 -4.85 -11.32 -18.08
C LYS A 87 -4.57 -9.86 -18.46
N THR A 88 -5.45 -8.96 -18.03
CA THR A 88 -5.32 -7.52 -18.19
C THR A 88 -5.11 -6.84 -16.85
N PHE A 89 -4.62 -5.62 -16.88
CA PHE A 89 -4.42 -4.79 -15.69
C PHE A 89 -4.83 -3.36 -15.98
N ARG A 90 -5.03 -2.60 -14.92
CA ARG A 90 -5.16 -1.13 -14.97
C ARG A 90 -4.48 -0.52 -13.75
N ASP A 91 -3.87 0.65 -13.93
CA ASP A 91 -3.30 1.43 -12.86
C ASP A 91 -4.37 2.41 -12.38
N VAL A 92 -4.87 2.22 -11.16
CA VAL A 92 -5.89 3.09 -10.57
C VAL A 92 -5.27 4.16 -9.66
N GLY A 93 -3.99 4.03 -9.32
CA GLY A 93 -3.21 5.04 -8.61
C GLY A 93 -1.73 4.93 -8.95
N VAL A 94 -1.03 6.07 -9.08
CA VAL A 94 0.41 6.13 -9.37
C VAL A 94 1.06 7.14 -8.44
N GLY A 95 2.14 6.73 -7.75
CA GLY A 95 2.89 7.58 -6.84
C GLY A 95 2.18 7.92 -5.53
N ALA A 96 1.07 7.24 -5.24
CA ALA A 96 0.30 7.42 -4.02
C ALA A 96 1.10 7.00 -2.79
N LYS A 97 0.98 7.78 -1.71
CA LYS A 97 1.55 7.43 -0.41
C LYS A 97 0.68 6.40 0.31
N ASP A 98 -0.62 6.49 0.11
CA ASP A 98 -1.63 5.64 0.72
C ASP A 98 -2.45 4.92 -0.35
N PHE A 99 -2.82 3.67 -0.07
CA PHE A 99 -3.49 2.78 -0.99
C PHE A 99 -4.85 3.29 -1.49
N ASP A 100 -5.55 4.08 -0.68
CA ASP A 100 -6.91 4.55 -0.94
C ASP A 100 -6.98 5.99 -1.48
N GLU A 101 -5.83 6.71 -1.53
CA GLU A 101 -5.82 8.16 -1.79
C GLU A 101 -6.04 8.53 -3.27
N PHE A 102 -5.82 7.59 -4.21
CA PHE A 102 -5.87 7.87 -5.65
C PHE A 102 -6.60 6.76 -6.43
N GLU A 103 -7.88 6.61 -6.17
CA GLU A 103 -8.70 5.69 -6.94
C GLU A 103 -9.15 6.36 -8.24
N ASN A 104 -8.63 5.91 -9.38
CA ASN A 104 -9.11 6.30 -10.69
C ASN A 104 -9.93 5.16 -11.31
N LEU A 105 -11.23 5.17 -11.06
CA LEU A 105 -12.17 4.16 -11.59
C LEU A 105 -12.32 4.21 -13.11
N GLU A 106 -11.90 5.32 -13.76
CA GLU A 106 -11.91 5.48 -15.22
C GLU A 106 -10.64 4.91 -15.88
N ALA A 107 -9.69 4.40 -15.13
CA ALA A 107 -8.51 3.76 -15.69
C ALA A 107 -8.89 2.61 -16.62
N LYS A 108 -8.35 2.64 -17.83
CA LYS A 108 -8.67 1.63 -18.86
C LYS A 108 -7.86 0.36 -18.66
N TRP A 109 -8.51 -0.78 -18.88
CA TRP A 109 -7.85 -2.07 -18.93
C TRP A 109 -6.85 -2.13 -20.08
N LYS A 110 -5.66 -2.67 -19.79
CA LYS A 110 -4.55 -2.79 -20.73
C LYS A 110 -4.05 -4.23 -20.76
N TYR A 111 -3.54 -4.66 -21.90
CA TYR A 111 -2.75 -5.87 -22.00
C TYR A 111 -1.29 -5.57 -21.66
N PRO A 112 -0.57 -6.50 -21.02
CA PRO A 112 0.85 -6.27 -20.66
C PRO A 112 1.80 -6.18 -21.86
N ASN A 113 1.38 -6.58 -23.06
CA ASN A 113 2.10 -6.42 -24.34
C ASN A 113 3.59 -6.81 -24.28
N GLY A 114 3.91 -7.91 -23.60
CA GLY A 114 5.27 -8.42 -23.47
C GLY A 114 6.09 -7.78 -22.34
N ASP A 115 5.51 -6.88 -21.53
CA ASP A 115 6.14 -6.41 -20.30
C ASP A 115 6.27 -7.56 -19.31
N LYS A 116 7.50 -8.06 -19.16
CA LYS A 116 7.79 -9.23 -18.30
C LYS A 116 7.54 -8.97 -16.82
N LEU A 117 7.69 -7.72 -16.37
CA LEU A 117 7.45 -7.34 -14.97
C LEU A 117 5.95 -7.40 -14.67
N ILE A 118 5.13 -6.81 -15.52
CA ILE A 118 3.67 -6.83 -15.37
C ILE A 118 3.12 -8.25 -15.53
N LEU A 119 3.63 -9.02 -16.50
CA LEU A 119 3.27 -10.44 -16.64
C LEU A 119 3.60 -11.24 -15.39
N GLY A 120 4.73 -10.96 -14.75
CA GLY A 120 5.12 -11.59 -13.50
C GLY A 120 4.16 -11.26 -12.36
N VAL A 121 3.76 -10.01 -12.21
CA VAL A 121 2.76 -9.61 -11.20
C VAL A 121 1.43 -10.30 -11.45
N ILE A 122 0.89 -10.24 -12.67
CA ILE A 122 -0.38 -10.90 -13.03
C ILE A 122 -0.31 -12.40 -12.71
N SER A 123 0.78 -13.07 -13.11
CA SER A 123 0.93 -14.51 -12.87
C SER A 123 0.93 -14.85 -11.38
N GLN A 124 1.70 -14.12 -10.58
CA GLN A 124 1.83 -14.41 -9.15
C GLN A 124 0.56 -14.07 -8.38
N VAL A 125 -0.04 -12.91 -8.62
CA VAL A 125 -1.29 -12.48 -7.98
C VAL A 125 -2.44 -13.43 -8.31
N CYS A 126 -2.61 -13.80 -9.58
CA CYS A 126 -3.67 -14.70 -9.99
C CYS A 126 -3.47 -16.15 -9.50
N ASN A 127 -2.24 -16.56 -9.20
CA ASN A 127 -1.98 -17.82 -8.55
C ASN A 127 -2.22 -17.79 -7.04
N ALA A 128 -2.04 -16.64 -6.40
CA ALA A 128 -2.28 -16.47 -4.97
C ALA A 128 -3.79 -16.38 -4.62
N ASP A 129 -4.65 -16.01 -5.57
CA ASP A 129 -6.12 -15.93 -5.40
C ASP A 129 -6.82 -17.33 -5.51
N LYS A 130 -6.10 -18.38 -5.79
CA LYS A 130 -6.65 -19.76 -5.87
C LYS A 130 -6.68 -20.42 -4.51
#